data_29d8a3431cd11efbcc9c2b798fbb9053
#
_entry.id   29d8a3431cd11efbcc9c2b798fbb9053
#
_cell.length_a   1.000
_cell.length_b   1.000
_cell.length_c   1.000
_cell.angle_alpha   90.00
_cell.angle_beta   90.00
_cell.angle_gamma   90.00
#
_symmetry.space_group_name_H-M   'P 1'
#
loop_
_entity.id
_entity.type
_entity.pdbx_description
1 polymer ?
#
loop_
_entity_poly.entity_id
_entity_poly.type
_entity_poly.pdbx_seq_one_letter_code
_entity_poly.pdbx_strand_id
1 'polypeptide(L)'
;MTLVRYEVARDVAVITVDNPPVNALSPGVPGGIIEGLGQANSDQSISAIVLIGEGRGFIAGADIRYFSKPWPEGEPRLGGVIEGIETSSKPVVAAIHGHALGGGLELAMCCHYRVIVPGARVGQPEVKLGIPPGAGGTQRLPRLAGVKAALDMIVSGDPVTAQQSVSLGICDQLVEKDLLDGALEFASEVGRAGGPHQLARDRNVVVEASDLFEAKRKQIERRARGMRTPYACIECVEAAVELPFDEGLAREREIFEVCVTSDESKAMRHVFFAQRAAGKIPGVSKSVEPRQFGSAGVVGAGTMGGGITMNFANAGIPVTVVEQDAVLLDKGLSIIQKNYATTVAKGRLTQETMDKRLALITGSTMLDELADADIVIEAIYEEMPAKKELFGRLDK
;
A
#
# COMPACT_ATOMS: atom_id res chain seq x y z
N MET A 1 -14.38 11.49 21.41
CA MET A 1 -13.07 10.82 21.62
C MET A 1 -12.03 11.71 20.99
N THR A 2 -10.96 12.00 21.68
CA THR A 2 -9.82 12.77 21.18
C THR A 2 -9.06 11.89 20.19
N LEU A 3 -8.83 12.38 18.95
CA LEU A 3 -8.15 11.62 17.90
C LEU A 3 -6.61 11.62 18.05
N VAL A 4 -6.10 12.46 18.94
CA VAL A 4 -4.66 12.56 19.26
C VAL A 4 -4.53 12.72 20.75
N ARG A 5 -3.67 11.92 21.37
CA ARG A 5 -3.33 12.01 22.81
C ARG A 5 -1.94 12.57 22.97
N TYR A 6 -1.73 13.30 24.06
CA TYR A 6 -0.44 13.82 24.50
C TYR A 6 -0.12 13.27 25.88
N GLU A 7 1.04 12.65 26.00
CA GLU A 7 1.54 12.09 27.26
C GLU A 7 3.03 12.41 27.41
N VAL A 8 3.51 12.41 28.63
CA VAL A 8 4.94 12.60 28.92
C VAL A 8 5.48 11.33 29.54
N ALA A 9 6.51 10.77 28.93
CA ALA A 9 7.22 9.60 29.41
C ALA A 9 8.71 9.96 29.60
N ARG A 10 9.16 10.01 30.85
CA ARG A 10 10.50 10.49 31.21
C ARG A 10 10.69 11.96 30.77
N ASP A 11 11.67 12.24 29.93
CA ASP A 11 11.98 13.54 29.31
C ASP A 11 11.49 13.64 27.85
N VAL A 12 10.56 12.78 27.43
CA VAL A 12 10.06 12.70 26.05
C VAL A 12 8.55 12.91 26.03
N ALA A 13 8.07 13.79 25.16
CA ALA A 13 6.65 13.91 24.85
C ALA A 13 6.23 12.84 23.84
N VAL A 14 5.11 12.17 24.07
CA VAL A 14 4.53 11.17 23.19
C VAL A 14 3.22 11.70 22.62
N ILE A 15 3.17 11.89 21.32
CA ILE A 15 1.97 12.27 20.58
C ILE A 15 1.44 11.02 19.89
N THR A 16 0.30 10.51 20.35
CA THR A 16 -0.31 9.28 19.83
C THR A 16 -1.51 9.60 18.98
N VAL A 17 -1.49 9.22 17.69
CA VAL A 17 -2.63 9.31 16.79
C VAL A 17 -3.52 8.09 16.97
N ASP A 18 -4.79 8.30 17.35
CA ASP A 18 -5.80 7.27 17.58
C ASP A 18 -7.06 7.55 16.74
N ASN A 19 -6.97 7.27 15.46
CA ASN A 19 -8.05 7.45 14.48
C ASN A 19 -8.32 6.13 13.73
N PRO A 20 -9.00 5.16 14.40
CA PRO A 20 -9.24 3.86 13.82
C PRO A 20 -10.09 3.91 12.53
N PRO A 21 -9.91 2.95 11.61
CA PRO A 21 -9.12 1.73 11.78
C PRO A 21 -7.66 1.83 11.35
N VAL A 22 -7.20 2.95 10.77
CA VAL A 22 -5.89 3.03 10.08
C VAL A 22 -5.14 4.34 10.35
N ASN A 23 -5.58 5.14 11.30
CA ASN A 23 -4.97 6.42 11.64
C ASN A 23 -4.84 7.37 10.43
N ALA A 24 -5.89 7.44 9.59
CA ALA A 24 -5.90 8.38 8.47
C ALA A 24 -5.83 9.83 8.96
N LEU A 25 -5.17 10.70 8.19
CA LEU A 25 -5.09 12.14 8.44
C LEU A 25 -6.44 12.81 8.09
N SER A 26 -7.47 12.47 8.86
CA SER A 26 -8.80 13.06 8.78
C SER A 26 -8.85 14.39 9.55
N PRO A 27 -9.88 15.24 9.34
CA PRO A 27 -10.09 16.44 10.15
C PRO A 27 -10.00 16.13 11.66
N GLY A 28 -9.36 17.01 12.41
CA GLY A 28 -9.07 16.87 13.84
C GLY A 28 -7.71 16.20 14.14
N VAL A 29 -7.21 15.29 13.28
CA VAL A 29 -5.89 14.67 13.51
C VAL A 29 -4.75 15.68 13.31
N PRO A 30 -4.68 16.46 12.21
CA PRO A 30 -3.65 17.49 12.07
C PRO A 30 -3.66 18.51 13.20
N GLY A 31 -4.84 18.98 13.62
CA GLY A 31 -4.97 19.93 14.73
C GLY A 31 -4.43 19.39 16.05
N GLY A 32 -4.76 18.14 16.38
CA GLY A 32 -4.27 17.50 17.60
C GLY A 32 -2.75 17.27 17.60
N ILE A 33 -2.15 16.94 16.46
CA ILE A 33 -0.68 16.82 16.35
C ILE A 33 -0.02 18.19 16.56
N ILE A 34 -0.53 19.26 15.93
CA ILE A 34 -0.01 20.63 16.08
C ILE A 34 -0.09 21.09 17.53
N GLU A 35 -1.21 20.83 18.20
CA GLU A 35 -1.38 21.13 19.62
C GLU A 35 -0.34 20.40 20.47
N GLY A 36 -0.15 19.09 20.26
CA GLY A 36 0.83 18.30 20.96
C GLY A 36 2.27 18.79 20.74
N LEU A 37 2.62 19.17 19.50
CA LEU A 37 3.92 19.79 19.17
C LEU A 37 4.11 21.12 19.93
N GLY A 38 3.09 21.96 19.98
CA GLY A 38 3.12 23.23 20.71
C GLY A 38 3.33 23.05 22.20
N GLN A 39 2.61 22.10 22.82
CA GLN A 39 2.77 21.74 24.23
C GLN A 39 4.19 21.26 24.51
N ALA A 40 4.70 20.29 23.71
CA ALA A 40 6.03 19.76 23.88
C ALA A 40 7.15 20.81 23.73
N ASN A 41 7.03 21.69 22.73
CA ASN A 41 8.01 22.75 22.49
C ASN A 41 8.05 23.79 23.63
N SER A 42 6.91 24.02 24.30
CA SER A 42 6.79 24.99 25.39
C SER A 42 7.29 24.45 26.74
N ASP A 43 7.35 23.14 26.90
CA ASP A 43 7.75 22.48 28.16
C ASP A 43 9.26 22.25 28.21
N GLN A 44 9.96 22.97 29.09
CA GLN A 44 11.43 22.89 29.24
C GLN A 44 11.91 21.53 29.78
N SER A 45 11.06 20.73 30.41
CA SER A 45 11.40 19.39 30.88
C SER A 45 11.47 18.33 29.77
N ILE A 46 10.93 18.65 28.59
CA ILE A 46 10.92 17.77 27.43
C ILE A 46 12.17 17.98 26.59
N SER A 47 12.90 16.91 26.28
CA SER A 47 14.10 16.92 25.44
C SER A 47 13.85 16.52 24.00
N ALA A 48 12.80 15.70 23.74
CA ALA A 48 12.44 15.18 22.42
C ALA A 48 10.95 14.84 22.34
N ILE A 49 10.47 14.58 21.13
CA ILE A 49 9.06 14.26 20.83
C ILE A 49 9.02 12.94 20.05
N VAL A 50 8.15 12.03 20.46
CA VAL A 50 7.81 10.81 19.71
C VAL A 50 6.42 10.97 19.11
N LEU A 51 6.28 10.76 17.82
CA LEU A 51 5.00 10.65 17.11
C LEU A 51 4.74 9.18 16.79
N ILE A 52 3.64 8.63 17.28
CA ILE A 52 3.29 7.22 17.14
C ILE A 52 1.80 7.06 16.79
N GLY A 53 1.42 5.96 16.13
CA GLY A 53 0.03 5.58 15.92
C GLY A 53 -0.46 4.58 16.95
N GLU A 54 -1.76 4.60 17.27
CA GLU A 54 -2.40 3.56 18.08
C GLU A 54 -2.85 2.38 17.20
N GLY A 55 -2.94 1.19 17.76
CA GLY A 55 -3.56 0.02 17.12
C GLY A 55 -2.74 -0.62 15.99
N ARG A 56 -3.26 -0.64 14.75
CA ARG A 56 -2.73 -1.50 13.68
C ARG A 56 -1.53 -0.94 12.93
N GLY A 57 -1.19 0.32 13.08
CA GLY A 57 -0.10 0.93 12.34
C GLY A 57 0.08 2.40 12.62
N PHE A 58 1.14 2.96 12.09
CA PHE A 58 1.48 4.36 12.27
C PHE A 58 0.38 5.27 11.70
N ILE A 59 0.45 5.62 10.42
CA ILE A 59 -0.52 6.46 9.72
C ILE A 59 -0.61 5.95 8.28
N ALA A 60 -1.82 5.59 7.82
CA ALA A 60 -2.04 5.02 6.49
C ALA A 60 -2.24 6.06 5.37
N GLY A 61 -2.01 7.33 5.66
CA GLY A 61 -2.06 8.41 4.69
C GLY A 61 -3.22 9.39 4.87
N ALA A 62 -3.42 10.23 3.86
CA ALA A 62 -4.51 11.17 3.81
C ALA A 62 -5.87 10.45 3.74
N ASP A 63 -6.90 11.07 4.28
CA ASP A 63 -8.26 10.56 4.13
C ASP A 63 -8.77 10.83 2.70
N ILE A 64 -8.74 9.80 1.87
CA ILE A 64 -9.10 9.84 0.44
C ILE A 64 -10.52 10.40 0.21
N ARG A 65 -11.42 10.28 1.20
CA ARG A 65 -12.79 10.81 1.10
C ARG A 65 -12.81 12.33 0.92
N TYR A 66 -11.80 13.02 1.45
CA TYR A 66 -11.67 14.49 1.36
C TYR A 66 -10.99 14.98 0.06
N PHE A 67 -10.58 14.11 -0.83
CA PHE A 67 -10.20 14.53 -2.20
C PHE A 67 -11.42 14.91 -3.06
N SER A 68 -12.63 14.50 -2.65
CA SER A 68 -13.88 14.81 -3.35
C SER A 68 -14.86 15.63 -2.50
N LYS A 69 -14.44 16.04 -1.29
CA LYS A 69 -15.25 16.82 -0.36
C LYS A 69 -14.44 18.03 0.10
N PRO A 70 -15.12 19.15 0.43
CA PRO A 70 -14.42 20.28 1.03
C PRO A 70 -13.84 19.87 2.39
N TRP A 71 -12.64 20.35 2.67
CA TRP A 71 -12.04 20.26 3.99
C TRP A 71 -12.80 21.22 4.92
N PRO A 72 -13.10 20.85 6.19
CA PRO A 72 -13.78 21.73 7.10
C PRO A 72 -13.05 23.06 7.29
N GLU A 73 -13.82 24.15 7.36
CA GLU A 73 -13.28 25.48 7.55
C GLU A 73 -12.61 25.62 8.91
N GLY A 74 -11.45 26.26 8.97
CA GLY A 74 -10.67 26.43 10.19
C GLY A 74 -9.87 25.21 10.64
N GLU A 75 -10.10 24.03 10.07
CA GLU A 75 -9.33 22.83 10.43
C GLU A 75 -7.94 22.85 9.77
N PRO A 76 -6.86 22.64 10.55
CA PRO A 76 -5.51 22.51 10.00
C PRO A 76 -5.41 21.34 9.01
N ARG A 77 -4.52 21.49 8.04
CA ARG A 77 -4.17 20.43 7.08
C ARG A 77 -2.79 19.88 7.36
N LEU A 78 -2.41 18.82 6.64
CA LEU A 78 -1.10 18.19 6.75
C LEU A 78 0.06 19.19 6.61
N GLY A 79 -0.07 20.20 5.75
CA GLY A 79 0.95 21.25 5.60
C GLY A 79 1.30 21.97 6.91
N GLY A 80 0.33 22.29 7.75
CA GLY A 80 0.57 22.90 9.05
C GLY A 80 1.27 21.95 10.04
N VAL A 81 1.01 20.65 9.95
CA VAL A 81 1.74 19.64 10.76
C VAL A 81 3.20 19.56 10.32
N ILE A 82 3.43 19.54 8.99
CA ILE A 82 4.78 19.50 8.41
C ILE A 82 5.57 20.73 8.89
N GLU A 83 4.99 21.92 8.78
CA GLU A 83 5.60 23.16 9.26
C GLU A 83 5.92 23.07 10.76
N GLY A 84 4.96 22.61 11.58
CA GLY A 84 5.15 22.45 13.02
C GLY A 84 6.27 21.48 13.40
N ILE A 85 6.48 20.42 12.61
CA ILE A 85 7.57 19.47 12.82
C ILE A 85 8.91 20.07 12.37
N GLU A 86 8.96 20.66 11.18
CA GLU A 86 10.20 21.22 10.61
C GLU A 86 10.71 22.45 11.38
N THR A 87 9.81 23.18 12.05
CA THR A 87 10.16 24.33 12.91
C THR A 87 10.26 23.97 14.39
N SER A 88 10.08 22.70 14.78
CA SER A 88 10.19 22.28 16.15
C SER A 88 11.57 22.54 16.73
N SER A 89 11.62 23.15 17.92
CA SER A 89 12.86 23.37 18.66
C SER A 89 13.46 22.10 19.26
N LYS A 90 12.71 20.99 19.20
CA LYS A 90 13.08 19.67 19.74
C LYS A 90 13.04 18.61 18.65
N PRO A 91 13.93 17.61 18.68
CA PRO A 91 13.87 16.54 17.69
C PRO A 91 12.55 15.77 17.79
N VAL A 92 11.94 15.55 16.62
CA VAL A 92 10.72 14.74 16.47
C VAL A 92 11.11 13.39 15.86
N VAL A 93 10.73 12.31 16.52
CA VAL A 93 10.99 10.92 16.11
C VAL A 93 9.67 10.25 15.71
N ALA A 94 9.53 9.83 14.46
CA ALA A 94 8.42 8.99 14.04
C ALA A 94 8.68 7.54 14.45
N ALA A 95 7.77 6.94 15.24
CA ALA A 95 7.81 5.55 15.68
C ALA A 95 6.85 4.70 14.83
N ILE A 96 7.40 3.90 13.91
CA ILE A 96 6.64 3.25 12.84
C ILE A 96 6.42 1.77 13.11
N HIS A 97 5.14 1.36 13.14
CA HIS A 97 4.72 -0.04 13.09
C HIS A 97 3.63 -0.22 12.04
N GLY A 98 3.34 -1.47 11.68
CA GLY A 98 2.34 -1.79 10.67
C GLY A 98 2.62 -1.07 9.35
N HIS A 99 1.97 0.07 9.11
CA HIS A 99 2.09 0.79 7.84
C HIS A 99 2.28 2.29 8.03
N ALA A 100 3.26 2.87 7.31
CA ALA A 100 3.35 4.31 7.04
C ALA A 100 3.23 4.51 5.51
N LEU A 101 2.07 4.94 5.04
CA LEU A 101 1.78 5.01 3.60
C LEU A 101 1.32 6.40 3.19
N GLY A 102 1.73 6.84 1.98
CA GLY A 102 1.32 8.11 1.41
C GLY A 102 1.58 9.27 2.35
N GLY A 103 0.58 10.11 2.61
CA GLY A 103 0.69 11.22 3.56
C GLY A 103 1.22 10.83 4.94
N GLY A 104 1.09 9.57 5.36
CA GLY A 104 1.68 9.06 6.61
C GLY A 104 3.19 8.89 6.51
N LEU A 105 3.70 8.43 5.36
CA LEU A 105 5.14 8.41 5.12
C LEU A 105 5.67 9.82 4.85
N GLU A 106 4.91 10.68 4.17
CA GLU A 106 5.26 12.09 3.98
C GLU A 106 5.47 12.78 5.32
N LEU A 107 4.54 12.56 6.26
CA LEU A 107 4.66 13.07 7.63
C LEU A 107 5.88 12.49 8.36
N ALA A 108 6.12 11.18 8.26
CA ALA A 108 7.28 10.56 8.88
C ALA A 108 8.61 11.12 8.31
N MET A 109 8.66 11.40 7.00
CA MET A 109 9.85 11.98 6.36
C MET A 109 10.11 13.45 6.74
N CYS A 110 9.11 14.15 7.27
CA CYS A 110 9.29 15.50 7.84
C CYS A 110 9.87 15.45 9.26
N CYS A 111 9.68 14.35 10.00
CA CYS A 111 10.31 14.17 11.29
C CYS A 111 11.84 14.14 11.14
N HIS A 112 12.55 14.56 12.20
CA HIS A 112 14.01 14.54 12.22
C HIS A 112 14.54 13.11 12.10
N TYR A 113 13.87 12.17 12.80
CA TYR A 113 14.25 10.75 12.84
C TYR A 113 13.03 9.83 12.67
N ARG A 114 13.28 8.59 12.25
CA ARG A 114 12.29 7.52 12.02
C ARG A 114 12.83 6.21 12.54
N VAL A 115 12.15 5.64 13.54
CA VAL A 115 12.44 4.29 14.00
C VAL A 115 11.31 3.35 13.59
N ILE A 116 11.62 2.10 13.29
CA ILE A 116 10.68 1.17 12.67
C ILE A 116 10.85 -0.24 13.24
N VAL A 117 9.74 -0.99 13.43
CA VAL A 117 9.77 -2.39 13.87
C VAL A 117 9.82 -3.38 12.70
N PRO A 118 10.35 -4.61 12.90
CA PRO A 118 10.21 -5.69 11.93
C PRO A 118 8.74 -5.93 11.55
N GLY A 119 8.49 -6.26 10.27
CA GLY A 119 7.13 -6.47 9.77
C GLY A 119 6.40 -5.21 9.32
N ALA A 120 6.85 -4.02 9.73
CA ALA A 120 6.30 -2.76 9.22
C ALA A 120 6.67 -2.52 7.75
N ARG A 121 5.88 -1.70 7.07
CA ARG A 121 6.07 -1.32 5.67
C ARG A 121 5.87 0.18 5.48
N VAL A 122 6.70 0.76 4.62
CA VAL A 122 6.58 2.18 4.24
C VAL A 122 6.47 2.32 2.73
N GLY A 123 5.70 3.30 2.23
CA GLY A 123 5.53 3.47 0.78
C GLY A 123 4.71 4.69 0.39
N GLN A 124 4.74 4.99 -0.92
CA GLN A 124 4.00 6.09 -1.56
C GLN A 124 3.04 5.49 -2.61
N PRO A 125 1.84 5.00 -2.20
CA PRO A 125 0.92 4.30 -3.10
C PRO A 125 -0.01 5.22 -3.89
N GLU A 126 0.18 6.50 -3.87
CA GLU A 126 -0.68 7.54 -4.45
C GLU A 126 -0.92 7.34 -5.94
N VAL A 127 0.05 6.84 -6.69
CA VAL A 127 -0.09 6.50 -8.12
C VAL A 127 -1.25 5.54 -8.37
N LYS A 128 -1.59 4.67 -7.40
CA LYS A 128 -2.73 3.73 -7.45
C LYS A 128 -4.08 4.43 -7.29
N LEU A 129 -4.08 5.72 -6.96
CA LEU A 129 -5.25 6.60 -6.87
C LEU A 129 -5.28 7.65 -7.99
N GLY A 130 -4.36 7.55 -8.95
CA GLY A 130 -4.26 8.50 -10.05
C GLY A 130 -3.72 9.87 -9.64
N ILE A 131 -2.85 9.94 -8.63
CA ILE A 131 -2.19 11.15 -8.14
C ILE A 131 -0.72 10.86 -7.81
N PRO A 132 0.20 11.84 -7.89
CA PRO A 132 1.50 11.74 -7.22
C PRO A 132 1.35 11.99 -5.72
N PRO A 133 2.37 11.70 -4.88
CA PRO A 133 2.48 12.27 -3.54
C PRO A 133 2.38 13.80 -3.59
N GLY A 134 1.71 14.42 -2.64
CA GLY A 134 1.37 15.84 -2.72
C GLY A 134 1.66 16.67 -1.46
N ALA A 135 2.42 16.11 -0.52
CA ALA A 135 2.87 16.80 0.70
C ALA A 135 4.40 16.76 0.86
N GLY A 136 5.11 16.75 -0.27
CA GLY A 136 6.57 16.76 -0.34
C GLY A 136 7.19 15.36 -0.37
N GLY A 137 6.41 14.32 -0.61
CA GLY A 137 6.90 12.95 -0.71
C GLY A 137 7.88 12.77 -1.86
N THR A 138 7.58 13.36 -3.02
CA THR A 138 8.46 13.30 -4.20
C THR A 138 9.72 14.14 -4.03
N GLN A 139 9.74 15.04 -3.06
CA GLN A 139 10.89 15.90 -2.76
C GLN A 139 11.78 15.33 -1.66
N ARG A 140 11.18 14.72 -0.61
CA ARG A 140 11.92 14.16 0.54
C ARG A 140 12.44 12.74 0.30
N LEU A 141 11.68 11.90 -0.38
CA LEU A 141 12.09 10.50 -0.60
C LEU A 141 13.39 10.38 -1.42
N PRO A 142 13.60 11.15 -2.53
CA PRO A 142 14.88 11.13 -3.25
C PRO A 142 16.08 11.61 -2.41
N ARG A 143 15.84 12.53 -1.47
CA ARG A 143 16.86 13.04 -0.55
C ARG A 143 17.26 12.05 0.55
N LEU A 144 16.35 11.12 0.88
CA LEU A 144 16.62 10.06 1.85
C LEU A 144 17.17 8.79 1.20
N ALA A 145 16.55 8.33 0.11
CA ALA A 145 16.76 7.01 -0.48
C ALA A 145 17.51 7.00 -1.82
N GLY A 146 17.83 8.18 -2.36
CA GLY A 146 18.32 8.32 -3.74
C GLY A 146 17.20 8.34 -4.78
N VAL A 147 17.50 8.81 -5.98
CA VAL A 147 16.52 9.01 -7.06
C VAL A 147 15.97 7.68 -7.57
N LYS A 148 16.84 6.68 -7.73
CA LYS A 148 16.42 5.36 -8.23
C LYS A 148 15.36 4.71 -7.34
N ALA A 149 15.61 4.63 -6.03
CA ALA A 149 14.66 4.03 -5.08
C ALA A 149 13.36 4.85 -5.00
N ALA A 150 13.44 6.17 -5.01
CA ALA A 150 12.27 7.04 -5.03
C ALA A 150 11.40 6.82 -6.27
N LEU A 151 11.98 6.75 -7.47
CA LEU A 151 11.28 6.43 -8.71
C LEU A 151 10.61 5.05 -8.64
N ASP A 152 11.33 4.04 -8.13
CA ASP A 152 10.80 2.68 -8.02
C ASP A 152 9.58 2.65 -7.09
N MET A 153 9.64 3.29 -5.93
CA MET A 153 8.55 3.31 -4.95
C MET A 153 7.35 4.16 -5.39
N ILE A 154 7.60 5.38 -5.88
CA ILE A 154 6.52 6.34 -6.22
C ILE A 154 5.78 5.90 -7.48
N VAL A 155 6.50 5.43 -8.51
CA VAL A 155 5.90 5.05 -9.80
C VAL A 155 5.19 3.68 -9.74
N SER A 156 5.66 2.76 -8.89
CA SER A 156 4.95 1.48 -8.68
C SER A 156 3.84 1.59 -7.63
N GLY A 157 4.03 2.45 -6.64
CA GLY A 157 3.19 2.52 -5.45
C GLY A 157 3.34 1.30 -4.53
N ASP A 158 4.40 0.51 -4.69
CA ASP A 158 4.64 -0.67 -3.87
C ASP A 158 5.47 -0.31 -2.63
N PRO A 159 5.06 -0.75 -1.44
CA PRO A 159 5.77 -0.46 -0.22
C PRO A 159 7.01 -1.34 -0.07
N VAL A 160 8.02 -0.80 0.62
CA VAL A 160 9.23 -1.53 1.03
C VAL A 160 9.10 -2.06 2.45
N THR A 161 9.89 -3.09 2.79
CA THR A 161 9.94 -3.65 4.16
C THR A 161 10.72 -2.74 5.10
N ALA A 162 10.59 -2.98 6.40
CA ALA A 162 11.35 -2.26 7.43
C ALA A 162 12.87 -2.34 7.20
N GLN A 163 13.40 -3.54 6.90
CA GLN A 163 14.82 -3.75 6.61
C GLN A 163 15.28 -2.96 5.38
N GLN A 164 14.47 -2.99 4.31
CA GLN A 164 14.76 -2.22 3.11
C GLN A 164 14.73 -0.71 3.38
N SER A 165 13.76 -0.24 4.19
CA SER A 165 13.66 1.18 4.50
C SER A 165 14.88 1.70 5.27
N VAL A 166 15.43 0.91 6.18
CA VAL A 166 16.67 1.26 6.89
C VAL A 166 17.87 1.21 5.93
N SER A 167 17.97 0.16 5.10
CA SER A 167 19.07 0.05 4.11
C SER A 167 19.07 1.18 3.08
N LEU A 168 17.90 1.73 2.75
CA LEU A 168 17.72 2.85 1.83
C LEU A 168 17.88 4.22 2.52
N GLY A 169 18.05 4.29 3.84
CA GLY A 169 18.13 5.55 4.59
C GLY A 169 16.79 6.27 4.78
N ILE A 170 15.67 5.62 4.48
CA ILE A 170 14.32 6.15 4.74
C ILE A 170 14.07 6.17 6.24
N CYS A 171 14.40 5.08 6.95
CA CYS A 171 14.35 4.97 8.40
C CYS A 171 15.76 4.90 8.98
N ASP A 172 15.92 5.43 10.18
CA ASP A 172 17.23 5.57 10.83
C ASP A 172 17.60 4.32 11.64
N GLN A 173 16.61 3.61 12.24
CA GLN A 173 16.85 2.45 13.08
C GLN A 173 15.74 1.42 13.04
N LEU A 174 16.12 0.13 13.06
CA LEU A 174 15.22 -0.99 13.30
C LEU A 174 15.14 -1.26 14.82
N VAL A 175 13.92 -1.25 15.38
CA VAL A 175 13.66 -1.53 16.80
C VAL A 175 13.13 -2.97 16.92
N GLU A 176 13.89 -3.87 17.50
CA GLU A 176 13.52 -5.29 17.65
C GLU A 176 12.75 -5.62 18.93
N LYS A 177 12.59 -4.64 19.83
CA LYS A 177 11.85 -4.72 21.09
C LYS A 177 10.50 -3.98 20.97
N ASP A 178 9.85 -3.75 22.10
CA ASP A 178 8.67 -2.87 22.15
C ASP A 178 8.99 -1.53 21.48
N LEU A 179 8.09 -1.11 20.57
CA LEU A 179 8.33 0.07 19.75
C LEU A 179 8.38 1.34 20.59
N LEU A 180 7.45 1.50 21.54
CA LEU A 180 7.40 2.71 22.35
C LEU A 180 8.64 2.83 23.22
N ASP A 181 9.04 1.76 23.88
CA ASP A 181 10.26 1.75 24.70
C ASP A 181 11.51 2.06 23.87
N GLY A 182 11.62 1.47 22.67
CA GLY A 182 12.74 1.73 21.77
C GLY A 182 12.75 3.15 21.21
N ALA A 183 11.58 3.69 20.87
CA ALA A 183 11.44 5.06 20.42
C ALA A 183 11.77 6.08 21.52
N LEU A 184 11.34 5.82 22.75
CA LEU A 184 11.66 6.67 23.92
C LEU A 184 13.16 6.70 24.21
N GLU A 185 13.83 5.53 24.16
CA GLU A 185 15.28 5.48 24.34
C GLU A 185 16.00 6.26 23.24
N PHE A 186 15.66 6.01 21.98
CA PHE A 186 16.25 6.73 20.84
C PHE A 186 15.98 8.25 20.92
N ALA A 187 14.73 8.65 21.19
CA ALA A 187 14.35 10.05 21.32
C ALA A 187 15.11 10.76 22.45
N SER A 188 15.21 10.13 23.61
CA SER A 188 15.97 10.66 24.77
C SER A 188 17.46 10.80 24.45
N GLU A 189 18.04 9.83 23.71
CA GLU A 189 19.45 9.90 23.27
C GLU A 189 19.69 11.09 22.35
N VAL A 190 18.89 11.23 21.25
CA VAL A 190 19.07 12.34 20.29
C VAL A 190 18.72 13.69 20.90
N GLY A 191 17.75 13.75 21.82
CA GLY A 191 17.39 14.97 22.54
C GLY A 191 18.53 15.47 23.43
N ARG A 192 19.23 14.57 24.15
CA ARG A 192 20.38 14.89 25.00
C ARG A 192 21.63 15.19 24.22
N ALA A 193 21.82 14.59 23.03
CA ALA A 193 22.95 14.88 22.17
C ALA A 193 22.92 16.32 21.65
N GLY A 194 21.74 16.92 21.59
CA GLY A 194 21.54 18.27 21.08
C GLY A 194 21.65 18.37 19.56
N GLY A 195 21.25 19.55 19.02
CA GLY A 195 21.24 19.79 17.58
C GLY A 195 22.52 20.39 17.00
N PRO A 196 22.59 20.67 15.68
CA PRO A 196 21.42 20.68 14.78
C PRO A 196 20.98 19.29 14.33
N HIS A 197 19.66 19.06 14.28
CA HIS A 197 19.06 17.84 13.73
C HIS A 197 18.71 18.07 12.27
N GLN A 198 19.28 17.25 11.36
CA GLN A 198 19.12 17.44 9.94
C GLN A 198 17.75 16.95 9.45
N LEU A 199 16.98 17.83 8.81
CA LEU A 199 15.75 17.49 8.13
C LEU A 199 16.02 16.86 6.76
N ALA A 200 15.06 16.05 6.28
CA ALA A 200 15.15 15.46 4.94
C ALA A 200 15.25 16.54 3.83
N ARG A 201 14.55 17.67 4.01
CA ARG A 201 14.58 18.80 3.06
C ARG A 201 15.96 19.42 2.87
N ASP A 202 16.81 19.35 3.87
CA ASP A 202 18.16 19.97 3.87
C ASP A 202 19.23 19.06 3.27
N ARG A 203 18.87 17.80 2.96
CA ARG A 203 19.79 16.84 2.34
C ARG A 203 19.91 17.10 0.84
N ASN A 204 21.08 16.79 0.29
CA ASN A 204 21.29 16.81 -1.15
C ASN A 204 20.62 15.60 -1.82
N VAL A 205 20.14 15.80 -3.04
CA VAL A 205 19.65 14.69 -3.88
C VAL A 205 20.85 13.97 -4.50
N VAL A 206 20.86 12.64 -4.39
CA VAL A 206 21.87 11.80 -5.04
C VAL A 206 21.26 11.16 -6.28
N VAL A 207 21.83 11.46 -7.45
CA VAL A 207 21.46 10.88 -8.74
C VAL A 207 22.48 9.81 -9.10
N GLU A 208 22.05 8.55 -9.13
CA GLU A 208 22.94 7.39 -9.28
C GLU A 208 23.37 7.15 -10.74
N ALA A 209 22.55 7.59 -11.71
CA ALA A 209 22.87 7.51 -13.14
C ALA A 209 22.10 8.58 -13.94
N SER A 210 22.70 9.09 -15.01
CA SER A 210 22.14 10.18 -15.82
C SER A 210 20.92 9.80 -16.67
N ASP A 211 20.70 8.51 -16.93
CA ASP A 211 19.62 7.99 -17.78
C ASP A 211 18.42 7.43 -16.98
N LEU A 212 18.42 7.60 -15.65
CA LEU A 212 17.39 7.02 -14.75
C LEU A 212 15.97 7.37 -15.16
N PHE A 213 15.71 8.62 -15.50
CA PHE A 213 14.36 9.08 -15.85
C PHE A 213 13.89 8.53 -17.19
N GLU A 214 14.78 8.54 -18.20
CA GLU A 214 14.47 7.95 -19.51
C GLU A 214 14.25 6.45 -19.41
N ALA A 215 15.13 5.75 -18.71
CA ALA A 215 15.00 4.31 -18.45
C ALA A 215 13.70 3.99 -17.73
N LYS A 216 13.28 4.82 -16.74
CA LYS A 216 12.01 4.64 -16.02
C LYS A 216 10.82 4.86 -16.93
N ARG A 217 10.80 5.92 -17.76
CA ARG A 217 9.73 6.17 -18.75
C ARG A 217 9.58 4.98 -19.71
N LYS A 218 10.68 4.49 -20.25
CA LYS A 218 10.69 3.31 -21.13
C LYS A 218 10.21 2.04 -20.42
N GLN A 219 10.61 1.83 -19.17
CA GLN A 219 10.18 0.68 -18.37
C GLN A 219 8.67 0.64 -18.17
N ILE A 220 8.02 1.79 -17.95
CA ILE A 220 6.58 1.87 -17.67
C ILE A 220 5.71 2.00 -18.90
N GLU A 221 6.26 2.35 -20.07
CA GLU A 221 5.54 2.67 -21.32
C GLU A 221 4.42 1.70 -21.64
N ARG A 222 4.70 0.39 -21.58
CA ARG A 222 3.70 -0.64 -21.84
C ARG A 222 2.65 -0.77 -20.75
N ARG A 223 3.06 -0.60 -19.47
CA ARG A 223 2.18 -0.79 -18.30
C ARG A 223 1.32 0.45 -18.04
N ALA A 224 1.86 1.63 -18.28
CA ALA A 224 1.20 2.92 -18.08
C ALA A 224 0.47 3.43 -19.33
N ARG A 225 0.24 2.57 -20.33
CA ARG A 225 -0.43 2.97 -21.58
C ARG A 225 -1.79 3.58 -21.30
N GLY A 226 -1.98 4.84 -21.73
CA GLY A 226 -3.20 5.60 -21.50
C GLY A 226 -3.32 6.23 -20.12
N MET A 227 -2.33 6.07 -19.24
CA MET A 227 -2.29 6.69 -17.91
C MET A 227 -1.31 7.86 -17.89
N ARG A 228 -1.70 8.97 -17.28
CA ARG A 228 -0.85 10.16 -17.09
C ARG A 228 -0.05 10.09 -15.79
N THR A 229 -0.67 9.60 -14.74
CA THR A 229 -0.14 9.71 -13.36
C THR A 229 1.25 9.10 -13.16
N PRO A 230 1.60 7.92 -13.71
CA PRO A 230 2.96 7.39 -13.56
C PRO A 230 4.03 8.33 -14.13
N TYR A 231 3.74 9.05 -15.21
CA TYR A 231 4.63 10.06 -15.80
C TYR A 231 4.68 11.33 -14.95
N ALA A 232 3.55 11.77 -14.41
CA ALA A 232 3.49 12.88 -13.47
C ALA A 232 4.33 12.61 -12.20
N CYS A 233 4.33 11.36 -11.71
CA CYS A 233 5.21 10.94 -10.62
C CYS A 233 6.70 11.10 -10.98
N ILE A 234 7.08 10.75 -12.22
CA ILE A 234 8.46 10.94 -12.70
C ILE A 234 8.81 12.43 -12.76
N GLU A 235 7.92 13.27 -13.34
CA GLU A 235 8.08 14.73 -13.40
C GLU A 235 8.29 15.35 -12.01
N CYS A 236 7.55 14.90 -10.99
CA CYS A 236 7.72 15.39 -9.63
C CYS A 236 9.10 15.01 -9.04
N VAL A 237 9.62 13.82 -9.33
CA VAL A 237 10.96 13.42 -8.88
C VAL A 237 12.06 14.14 -9.66
N GLU A 238 11.85 14.43 -10.96
CA GLU A 238 12.76 15.30 -11.74
C GLU A 238 12.87 16.69 -11.12
N ALA A 239 11.74 17.28 -10.72
CA ALA A 239 11.73 18.57 -10.04
C ALA A 239 12.57 18.55 -8.74
N ALA A 240 12.64 17.41 -8.02
CA ALA A 240 13.50 17.29 -6.83
C ALA A 240 15.01 17.35 -7.16
N VAL A 241 15.38 16.97 -8.39
CA VAL A 241 16.77 16.98 -8.88
C VAL A 241 17.13 18.34 -9.46
N GLU A 242 16.20 18.95 -10.21
CA GLU A 242 16.47 20.13 -11.04
C GLU A 242 16.24 21.44 -10.29
N LEU A 243 15.42 21.45 -9.24
CA LEU A 243 14.99 22.65 -8.55
C LEU A 243 15.42 22.66 -7.06
N PRO A 244 15.58 23.85 -6.47
CA PRO A 244 15.61 24.00 -5.02
C PRO A 244 14.37 23.38 -4.37
N PHE A 245 14.49 22.93 -3.10
CA PHE A 245 13.43 22.17 -2.43
C PHE A 245 12.05 22.84 -2.49
N ASP A 246 11.98 24.14 -2.18
CA ASP A 246 10.69 24.85 -2.12
C ASP A 246 10.07 25.06 -3.51
N GLU A 247 10.90 25.26 -4.54
CA GLU A 247 10.43 25.32 -5.94
C GLU A 247 9.97 23.94 -6.43
N GLY A 248 10.72 22.88 -6.08
CA GLY A 248 10.32 21.50 -6.35
C GLY A 248 9.01 21.14 -5.67
N LEU A 249 8.79 21.59 -4.42
CA LEU A 249 7.55 21.40 -3.68
C LEU A 249 6.37 22.15 -4.35
N ALA A 250 6.60 23.37 -4.82
CA ALA A 250 5.60 24.13 -5.58
C ALA A 250 5.24 23.39 -6.89
N ARG A 251 6.24 22.86 -7.60
CA ARG A 251 6.02 22.06 -8.82
C ARG A 251 5.27 20.78 -8.56
N GLU A 252 5.61 20.05 -7.50
CA GLU A 252 4.84 18.86 -7.04
C GLU A 252 3.37 19.24 -6.83
N ARG A 253 3.13 20.36 -6.15
CA ARG A 253 1.76 20.83 -5.86
C ARG A 253 0.96 21.12 -7.12
N GLU A 254 1.54 21.83 -8.10
CA GLU A 254 0.89 22.09 -9.39
C GLU A 254 0.50 20.80 -10.10
N ILE A 255 1.41 19.82 -10.19
CA ILE A 255 1.18 18.54 -10.84
C ILE A 255 0.09 17.75 -10.09
N PHE A 256 0.15 17.74 -8.75
CA PHE A 256 -0.85 17.09 -7.91
C PHE A 256 -2.26 17.66 -8.14
N GLU A 257 -2.43 18.98 -8.20
CA GLU A 257 -3.72 19.64 -8.40
C GLU A 257 -4.34 19.30 -9.76
N VAL A 258 -3.52 19.21 -10.80
CA VAL A 258 -3.97 18.72 -12.11
C VAL A 258 -4.40 17.26 -12.06
N CYS A 259 -3.63 16.41 -11.39
CA CYS A 259 -3.93 14.98 -11.30
C CYS A 259 -5.18 14.69 -10.47
N VAL A 260 -5.30 15.29 -9.28
CA VAL A 260 -6.41 15.00 -8.34
C VAL A 260 -7.79 15.35 -8.89
N THR A 261 -7.86 16.33 -9.79
CA THR A 261 -9.09 16.76 -10.46
C THR A 261 -9.38 15.99 -11.76
N SER A 262 -8.43 15.20 -12.25
CA SER A 262 -8.53 14.44 -13.50
C SER A 262 -9.58 13.31 -13.44
N ASP A 263 -10.06 12.90 -14.61
CA ASP A 263 -10.98 11.75 -14.72
C ASP A 263 -10.25 10.44 -14.42
N GLU A 264 -8.94 10.35 -14.71
CA GLU A 264 -8.10 9.21 -14.30
C GLU A 264 -8.15 9.01 -12.79
N SER A 265 -7.87 10.05 -12.00
CA SER A 265 -7.90 9.98 -10.54
C SER A 265 -9.31 9.69 -10.01
N LYS A 266 -10.35 10.32 -10.57
CA LYS A 266 -11.73 10.04 -10.17
C LYS A 266 -12.09 8.57 -10.38
N ALA A 267 -11.73 8.00 -11.55
CA ALA A 267 -12.00 6.60 -11.88
C ALA A 267 -11.22 5.65 -10.95
N MET A 268 -9.93 5.91 -10.72
CA MET A 268 -9.10 5.07 -9.86
C MET A 268 -9.57 5.10 -8.39
N ARG A 269 -9.95 6.27 -7.87
CA ARG A 269 -10.57 6.38 -6.54
C ARG A 269 -11.92 5.67 -6.46
N HIS A 270 -12.73 5.74 -7.52
CA HIS A 270 -13.99 5.00 -7.58
C HIS A 270 -13.74 3.49 -7.48
N VAL A 271 -12.82 2.95 -8.28
CA VAL A 271 -12.45 1.52 -8.23
C VAL A 271 -11.93 1.12 -6.87
N PHE A 272 -11.08 1.95 -6.25
CA PHE A 272 -10.55 1.72 -4.91
C PHE A 272 -11.66 1.55 -3.85
N PHE A 273 -12.69 2.41 -3.87
CA PHE A 273 -13.82 2.28 -2.95
C PHE A 273 -14.75 1.14 -3.33
N ALA A 274 -15.01 0.91 -4.62
CA ALA A 274 -15.84 -0.18 -5.11
C ALA A 274 -15.28 -1.55 -4.71
N GLN A 275 -13.98 -1.77 -4.86
CA GLN A 275 -13.32 -3.02 -4.43
C GLN A 275 -13.48 -3.26 -2.91
N ARG A 276 -13.35 -2.21 -2.09
CA ARG A 276 -13.58 -2.32 -0.63
C ARG A 276 -15.05 -2.55 -0.27
N ALA A 277 -15.97 -1.98 -1.05
CA ALA A 277 -17.40 -2.19 -0.84
C ALA A 277 -17.84 -3.59 -1.27
N ALA A 278 -17.26 -4.14 -2.35
CA ALA A 278 -17.58 -5.48 -2.86
C ALA A 278 -17.29 -6.60 -1.83
N GLY A 279 -16.31 -6.39 -0.95
CA GLY A 279 -16.02 -7.31 0.16
C GLY A 279 -17.01 -7.25 1.34
N LYS A 280 -18.03 -6.37 1.27
CA LYS A 280 -19.04 -6.20 2.33
C LYS A 280 -20.40 -6.62 1.80
N ILE A 281 -20.93 -7.71 2.31
CA ILE A 281 -22.25 -8.19 1.92
C ILE A 281 -23.30 -7.48 2.78
N PRO A 282 -24.21 -6.68 2.18
CA PRO A 282 -25.28 -6.02 2.93
C PRO A 282 -26.12 -7.04 3.72
N GLY A 283 -26.41 -6.73 4.98
CA GLY A 283 -27.23 -7.60 5.83
C GLY A 283 -26.50 -8.80 6.45
N VAL A 284 -25.24 -9.05 6.10
CA VAL A 284 -24.43 -10.11 6.73
C VAL A 284 -23.51 -9.49 7.78
N SER A 285 -23.66 -9.96 9.04
CA SER A 285 -22.78 -9.53 10.14
C SER A 285 -21.34 -10.00 9.91
N LYS A 286 -20.38 -9.23 10.37
CA LYS A 286 -18.96 -9.63 10.41
C LYS A 286 -18.68 -10.85 11.32
N SER A 287 -19.62 -11.19 12.19
CA SER A 287 -19.53 -12.37 13.06
C SER A 287 -19.97 -13.66 12.37
N VAL A 288 -20.51 -13.58 11.15
CA VAL A 288 -20.83 -14.77 10.36
C VAL A 288 -19.53 -15.34 9.81
N GLU A 289 -19.18 -16.53 10.26
CA GLU A 289 -18.01 -17.23 9.73
C GLU A 289 -18.31 -17.76 8.32
N PRO A 290 -17.42 -17.53 7.34
CA PRO A 290 -17.57 -18.09 6.01
C PRO A 290 -17.54 -19.62 6.03
N ARG A 291 -18.37 -20.26 5.20
CA ARG A 291 -18.27 -21.70 4.98
C ARG A 291 -16.88 -22.04 4.42
N GLN A 292 -16.23 -23.03 5.01
CA GLN A 292 -14.97 -23.54 4.48
C GLN A 292 -15.27 -24.49 3.31
N PHE A 293 -14.52 -24.37 2.23
CA PHE A 293 -14.57 -25.26 1.08
C PHE A 293 -13.33 -26.14 1.09
N GLY A 294 -13.51 -27.45 1.19
CA GLY A 294 -12.46 -28.45 1.12
C GLY A 294 -12.20 -28.94 -0.31
N SER A 295 -13.19 -28.79 -1.20
CA SER A 295 -13.12 -29.25 -2.60
C SER A 295 -13.95 -28.36 -3.52
N ALA A 296 -13.55 -28.28 -4.79
CA ALA A 296 -14.24 -27.51 -5.82
C ALA A 296 -14.41 -28.31 -7.12
N GLY A 297 -15.49 -28.03 -7.83
CA GLY A 297 -15.75 -28.48 -9.18
C GLY A 297 -15.79 -27.33 -10.17
N VAL A 298 -15.27 -27.53 -11.37
CA VAL A 298 -15.38 -26.56 -12.47
C VAL A 298 -15.87 -27.29 -13.71
N VAL A 299 -16.99 -26.86 -14.28
CA VAL A 299 -17.52 -27.44 -15.52
C VAL A 299 -17.14 -26.54 -16.69
N GLY A 300 -16.31 -27.09 -17.59
CA GLY A 300 -15.73 -26.40 -18.75
C GLY A 300 -14.24 -26.12 -18.55
N ALA A 301 -13.40 -26.65 -19.45
CA ALA A 301 -11.94 -26.50 -19.44
C ALA A 301 -11.45 -25.36 -20.38
N GLY A 302 -12.34 -24.47 -20.76
CA GLY A 302 -12.03 -23.31 -21.60
C GLY A 302 -11.21 -22.24 -20.88
N THR A 303 -11.08 -21.06 -21.51
CA THR A 303 -10.29 -19.92 -20.97
C THR A 303 -10.73 -19.52 -19.55
N MET A 304 -12.04 -19.37 -19.33
CA MET A 304 -12.58 -18.99 -18.02
C MET A 304 -12.45 -20.14 -17.01
N GLY A 305 -12.90 -21.36 -17.38
CA GLY A 305 -12.81 -22.51 -16.49
C GLY A 305 -11.38 -22.86 -16.08
N GLY A 306 -10.44 -22.81 -17.01
CA GLY A 306 -9.01 -23.00 -16.72
C GLY A 306 -8.48 -21.96 -15.72
N GLY A 307 -8.86 -20.67 -15.89
CA GLY A 307 -8.49 -19.62 -14.94
C GLY A 307 -9.09 -19.82 -13.55
N ILE A 308 -10.37 -20.22 -13.47
CA ILE A 308 -11.07 -20.52 -12.21
C ILE A 308 -10.42 -21.72 -11.51
N THR A 309 -10.12 -22.79 -12.26
CA THR A 309 -9.39 -23.97 -11.75
C THR A 309 -8.05 -23.58 -11.13
N MET A 310 -7.26 -22.72 -11.82
CA MET A 310 -6.00 -22.21 -11.28
C MET A 310 -6.21 -21.39 -9.99
N ASN A 311 -7.30 -20.63 -9.87
CA ASN A 311 -7.58 -19.86 -8.65
C ASN A 311 -7.83 -20.76 -7.44
N PHE A 312 -8.60 -21.85 -7.59
CA PHE A 312 -8.77 -22.84 -6.51
C PHE A 312 -7.45 -23.51 -6.13
N ALA A 313 -6.67 -23.96 -7.11
CA ALA A 313 -5.35 -24.53 -6.86
C ALA A 313 -4.38 -23.53 -6.20
N ASN A 314 -4.44 -22.26 -6.58
CA ASN A 314 -3.64 -21.18 -5.95
C ASN A 314 -4.05 -20.97 -4.47
N ALA A 315 -5.31 -21.18 -4.14
CA ALA A 315 -5.83 -21.10 -2.77
C ALA A 315 -5.57 -22.40 -1.95
N GLY A 316 -4.96 -23.41 -2.56
CA GLY A 316 -4.70 -24.70 -1.91
C GLY A 316 -5.91 -25.63 -1.84
N ILE A 317 -6.96 -25.35 -2.63
CA ILE A 317 -8.20 -26.12 -2.67
C ILE A 317 -8.13 -27.14 -3.81
N PRO A 318 -8.28 -28.46 -3.55
CA PRO A 318 -8.43 -29.48 -4.58
C PRO A 318 -9.59 -29.14 -5.52
N VAL A 319 -9.37 -29.31 -6.83
CA VAL A 319 -10.37 -28.94 -7.83
C VAL A 319 -10.44 -29.96 -8.94
N THR A 320 -11.65 -30.43 -9.23
CA THR A 320 -11.94 -31.29 -10.37
C THR A 320 -12.50 -30.45 -11.51
N VAL A 321 -11.83 -30.46 -12.65
CA VAL A 321 -12.32 -29.82 -13.87
C VAL A 321 -12.96 -30.84 -14.80
N VAL A 322 -14.21 -30.61 -15.14
CA VAL A 322 -14.99 -31.51 -16.00
C VAL A 322 -15.17 -30.87 -17.37
N GLU A 323 -14.86 -31.62 -18.42
CA GLU A 323 -15.10 -31.22 -19.83
C GLU A 323 -15.67 -32.45 -20.59
N GLN A 324 -16.70 -32.23 -21.40
CA GLN A 324 -17.38 -33.34 -22.10
C GLN A 324 -16.49 -34.07 -23.09
N ASP A 325 -15.57 -33.35 -23.72
CA ASP A 325 -14.65 -33.84 -24.73
C ASP A 325 -13.26 -34.01 -24.13
N ALA A 326 -12.72 -35.22 -24.19
CA ALA A 326 -11.41 -35.56 -23.66
C ALA A 326 -10.26 -34.75 -24.31
N VAL A 327 -10.36 -34.44 -25.62
CA VAL A 327 -9.36 -33.66 -26.34
C VAL A 327 -9.38 -32.20 -25.85
N LEU A 328 -10.57 -31.65 -25.62
CA LEU A 328 -10.72 -30.31 -25.04
C LEU A 328 -10.23 -30.24 -23.59
N LEU A 329 -10.48 -31.29 -22.79
CA LEU A 329 -9.96 -31.44 -21.44
C LEU A 329 -8.45 -31.38 -21.42
N ASP A 330 -7.80 -32.26 -22.20
CA ASP A 330 -6.32 -32.33 -22.30
C ASP A 330 -5.72 -31.00 -22.75
N LYS A 331 -6.36 -30.32 -23.71
CA LYS A 331 -5.98 -28.98 -24.16
C LYS A 331 -6.08 -27.98 -23.02
N GLY A 332 -7.17 -27.97 -22.25
CA GLY A 332 -7.38 -27.08 -21.11
C GLY A 332 -6.31 -27.28 -20.04
N LEU A 333 -6.04 -28.52 -19.65
CA LEU A 333 -5.00 -28.87 -18.67
C LEU A 333 -3.61 -28.48 -19.14
N SER A 334 -3.29 -28.70 -20.42
CA SER A 334 -2.03 -28.26 -21.03
C SER A 334 -1.85 -26.74 -20.98
N ILE A 335 -2.91 -25.96 -21.18
CA ILE A 335 -2.89 -24.49 -21.07
C ILE A 335 -2.61 -24.07 -19.61
N ILE A 336 -3.24 -24.70 -18.63
CA ILE A 336 -2.99 -24.44 -17.21
C ILE A 336 -1.52 -24.69 -16.87
N GLN A 337 -0.97 -25.84 -17.27
CA GLN A 337 0.44 -26.18 -17.06
C GLN A 337 1.39 -25.16 -17.71
N LYS A 338 1.11 -24.75 -18.95
CA LYS A 338 1.88 -23.73 -19.68
C LYS A 338 1.84 -22.36 -18.97
N ASN A 339 0.71 -21.97 -18.41
CA ASN A 339 0.55 -20.71 -17.67
C ASN A 339 1.42 -20.70 -16.40
N TYR A 340 1.42 -21.80 -15.64
CA TYR A 340 2.29 -21.93 -14.49
C TYR A 340 3.78 -21.95 -14.88
N ALA A 341 4.16 -22.75 -15.89
CA ALA A 341 5.52 -22.80 -16.39
C ALA A 341 6.04 -21.43 -16.85
N THR A 342 5.19 -20.67 -17.53
CA THR A 342 5.52 -19.27 -17.92
C THR A 342 5.77 -18.37 -16.70
N THR A 343 5.03 -18.60 -15.61
CA THR A 343 5.19 -17.83 -14.36
C THR A 343 6.49 -18.22 -13.65
N VAL A 344 6.83 -19.49 -13.65
CA VAL A 344 8.12 -20.00 -13.14
C VAL A 344 9.29 -19.43 -13.95
N ALA A 345 9.23 -19.49 -15.28
CA ALA A 345 10.28 -18.95 -16.15
C ALA A 345 10.53 -17.45 -15.95
N LYS A 346 9.52 -16.70 -15.50
CA LYS A 346 9.63 -15.27 -15.12
C LYS A 346 10.12 -15.05 -13.68
N GLY A 347 10.48 -16.09 -12.94
CA GLY A 347 10.94 -16.01 -11.55
C GLY A 347 9.86 -15.56 -10.55
N ARG A 348 8.57 -15.64 -10.93
CA ARG A 348 7.44 -15.20 -10.08
C ARG A 348 6.79 -16.35 -9.31
N LEU A 349 7.18 -17.58 -9.57
CA LEU A 349 6.74 -18.80 -8.93
C LEU A 349 7.91 -19.79 -8.89
N THR A 350 8.04 -20.56 -7.81
CA THR A 350 9.02 -21.65 -7.74
C THR A 350 8.47 -22.90 -8.43
N GLN A 351 9.35 -23.76 -8.92
CA GLN A 351 8.96 -25.05 -9.50
C GLN A 351 8.19 -25.90 -8.49
N GLU A 352 8.68 -25.99 -7.25
CA GLU A 352 8.02 -26.71 -6.17
C GLU A 352 6.55 -26.24 -5.93
N THR A 353 6.31 -24.92 -5.97
CA THR A 353 4.96 -24.36 -5.80
C THR A 353 4.07 -24.68 -7.01
N MET A 354 4.62 -24.65 -8.22
CA MET A 354 3.92 -25.09 -9.43
C MET A 354 3.47 -26.54 -9.31
N ASP A 355 4.38 -27.44 -8.92
CA ASP A 355 4.10 -28.87 -8.82
C ASP A 355 3.03 -29.15 -7.76
N LYS A 356 3.10 -28.49 -6.60
CA LYS A 356 2.07 -28.56 -5.56
C LYS A 356 0.69 -28.12 -6.06
N ARG A 357 0.61 -27.02 -6.85
CA ARG A 357 -0.64 -26.52 -7.39
C ARG A 357 -1.22 -27.43 -8.46
N LEU A 358 -0.39 -27.95 -9.35
CA LEU A 358 -0.84 -28.90 -10.38
C LEU A 358 -1.33 -30.20 -9.77
N ALA A 359 -0.76 -30.68 -8.67
CA ALA A 359 -1.23 -31.86 -7.94
C ALA A 359 -2.63 -31.71 -7.32
N LEU A 360 -3.15 -30.48 -7.16
CA LEU A 360 -4.50 -30.20 -6.70
C LEU A 360 -5.55 -30.24 -7.82
N ILE A 361 -5.13 -30.37 -9.09
CA ILE A 361 -6.05 -30.31 -10.23
C ILE A 361 -6.25 -31.70 -10.79
N THR A 362 -7.51 -32.15 -10.82
CA THR A 362 -7.94 -33.40 -11.45
C THR A 362 -8.83 -33.08 -12.65
N GLY A 363 -8.59 -33.74 -13.78
CA GLY A 363 -9.44 -33.65 -14.97
C GLY A 363 -10.38 -34.87 -15.10
N SER A 364 -11.62 -34.66 -15.49
CA SER A 364 -12.59 -35.71 -15.76
C SER A 364 -13.51 -35.36 -16.94
N THR A 365 -14.03 -36.37 -17.60
CA THR A 365 -15.13 -36.21 -18.58
C THR A 365 -16.51 -36.56 -17.96
N MET A 366 -16.52 -36.98 -16.70
CA MET A 366 -17.72 -37.42 -16.01
C MET A 366 -18.19 -36.35 -15.00
N LEU A 367 -19.46 -35.95 -15.12
CA LEU A 367 -20.04 -34.95 -14.22
C LEU A 367 -20.20 -35.48 -12.78
N ASP A 368 -20.38 -36.77 -12.64
CA ASP A 368 -20.59 -37.47 -11.35
C ASP A 368 -19.35 -37.34 -10.43
N GLU A 369 -18.16 -37.08 -10.96
CA GLU A 369 -16.96 -36.79 -10.19
C GLU A 369 -17.05 -35.51 -9.35
N LEU A 370 -18.09 -34.70 -9.56
CA LEU A 370 -18.38 -33.49 -8.80
C LEU A 370 -19.33 -33.70 -7.60
N ALA A 371 -19.82 -34.95 -7.38
CA ALA A 371 -20.82 -35.23 -6.34
C ALA A 371 -20.39 -34.81 -4.93
N ASP A 372 -19.10 -34.92 -4.61
CA ASP A 372 -18.54 -34.56 -3.31
C ASP A 372 -17.92 -33.14 -3.28
N ALA A 373 -18.14 -32.31 -4.31
CA ALA A 373 -17.59 -30.94 -4.34
C ALA A 373 -18.43 -30.03 -3.44
N ASP A 374 -17.75 -29.27 -2.56
CA ASP A 374 -18.40 -28.24 -1.72
C ASP A 374 -18.98 -27.09 -2.51
N ILE A 375 -18.37 -26.78 -3.66
CA ILE A 375 -18.77 -25.72 -4.57
C ILE A 375 -18.51 -26.14 -6.03
N VAL A 376 -19.47 -25.89 -6.90
CA VAL A 376 -19.34 -26.13 -8.34
C VAL A 376 -19.50 -24.81 -9.08
N ILE A 377 -18.56 -24.52 -9.99
CA ILE A 377 -18.59 -23.35 -10.87
C ILE A 377 -18.87 -23.80 -12.30
N GLU A 378 -19.95 -23.30 -12.86
CA GLU A 378 -20.28 -23.48 -14.26
C GLU A 378 -19.50 -22.45 -15.10
N ALA A 379 -18.78 -22.94 -16.11
CA ALA A 379 -17.98 -22.15 -17.05
C ALA A 379 -18.10 -22.66 -18.50
N ILE A 380 -19.30 -23.15 -18.87
CA ILE A 380 -19.65 -23.60 -20.21
C ILE A 380 -20.05 -22.40 -21.11
N TYR A 381 -20.56 -22.69 -22.31
CA TYR A 381 -21.07 -21.68 -23.22
C TYR A 381 -22.22 -20.86 -22.62
N GLU A 382 -22.28 -19.55 -22.90
CA GLU A 382 -23.31 -18.62 -22.39
C GLU A 382 -24.66 -18.81 -23.15
N GLU A 383 -25.19 -20.03 -23.08
CA GLU A 383 -26.47 -20.40 -23.69
C GLU A 383 -27.43 -20.94 -22.65
N MET A 384 -28.60 -20.33 -22.51
CA MET A 384 -29.59 -20.67 -21.48
C MET A 384 -30.06 -22.13 -21.53
N PRO A 385 -30.30 -22.76 -22.70
CA PRO A 385 -30.68 -24.17 -22.76
C PRO A 385 -29.62 -25.10 -22.19
N ALA A 386 -28.35 -24.90 -22.57
CA ALA A 386 -27.22 -25.69 -22.08
C ALA A 386 -27.03 -25.54 -20.56
N LYS A 387 -27.15 -24.32 -20.04
CA LYS A 387 -27.07 -24.06 -18.59
C LYS A 387 -28.20 -24.72 -17.82
N LYS A 388 -29.46 -24.66 -18.30
CA LYS A 388 -30.60 -25.35 -17.67
C LYS A 388 -30.42 -26.85 -17.63
N GLU A 389 -29.92 -27.42 -18.71
CA GLU A 389 -29.63 -28.86 -18.78
C GLU A 389 -28.56 -29.26 -17.76
N LEU A 390 -27.45 -28.53 -17.75
CA LEU A 390 -26.35 -28.77 -16.80
C LEU A 390 -26.81 -28.64 -15.36
N PHE A 391 -27.47 -27.54 -14.99
CA PHE A 391 -27.96 -27.36 -13.62
C PHE A 391 -29.00 -28.42 -13.24
N GLY A 392 -29.88 -28.85 -14.15
CA GLY A 392 -30.79 -29.94 -13.90
C GLY A 392 -30.11 -31.31 -13.71
N ARG A 393 -28.86 -31.47 -14.16
CA ARG A 393 -28.03 -32.66 -13.87
C ARG A 393 -27.28 -32.53 -12.54
N LEU A 394 -26.82 -31.33 -12.22
CA LEU A 394 -26.09 -31.03 -10.96
C LEU A 394 -27.03 -31.05 -9.73
N ASP A 395 -28.34 -30.86 -9.92
CA ASP A 395 -29.35 -30.83 -8.86
C ASP A 395 -29.82 -32.25 -8.46
N LYS A 396 -29.43 -33.29 -9.18
CA LYS A 396 -29.76 -34.71 -8.92
C LYS A 396 -28.69 -35.37 -8.07
#